data_2545f90091fae2fc38d8eeb485e139f3
#
_entry.id   2545f90091fae2fc38d8eeb485e139f3
#
_cell.length_a   1.000
_cell.length_b   1.000
_cell.length_c   1.000
_cell.angle_alpha   90.00
_cell.angle_beta   90.00
_cell.angle_gamma   90.00
#
_symmetry.space_group_name_H-M   'P 1'
#
loop_
_entity.id
_entity.type
_entity.pdbx_description
1 polymer ?
#
loop_
_entity_poly.entity_id
_entity_poly.type
_entity_poly.pdbx_seq_one_letter_code
_entity_poly.pdbx_strand_id
1 'polypeptide(L)'
;LTVPNIPPIESVWDYPRPPRLEPTSSHIRIVHHGVVLADTTRALRILETSHPPVYYLPPADLTMQYLKRSLTRSSFCEFKGNATYWTIEISPDRSSPSAPPAADLESGTLTPPSLTTIRIADAAWSYAQPSPPYAALRDHLAFYANRVEKCIVDGEHVQPQPGDFYGGWITSRITGPFKGPPGTRGW
;
A
#
# COMPACT_ATOMS: atom_id res chain seq x y z
N LEU A 1 28.91 9.53 -17.83
CA LEU A 1 27.97 10.21 -16.95
C LEU A 1 26.55 9.88 -17.43
N THR A 2 25.90 8.86 -16.85
CA THR A 2 24.50 8.54 -17.12
C THR A 2 23.64 9.61 -16.46
N VAL A 3 22.94 10.41 -17.26
CA VAL A 3 21.91 11.33 -16.77
C VAL A 3 20.83 10.47 -16.10
N PRO A 4 20.47 10.74 -14.85
CA PRO A 4 19.38 10.01 -14.20
C PRO A 4 18.12 10.18 -15.07
N ASN A 5 17.52 9.07 -15.46
CA ASN A 5 16.25 9.07 -16.18
C ASN A 5 15.14 9.49 -15.20
N ILE A 6 14.97 10.80 -15.07
CA ILE A 6 13.95 11.37 -14.20
C ILE A 6 12.61 11.21 -14.92
N PRO A 7 11.64 10.44 -14.41
CA PRO A 7 10.33 10.27 -15.04
C PRO A 7 9.64 11.64 -15.24
N PRO A 8 8.84 11.82 -16.28
CA PRO A 8 8.11 13.07 -16.50
C PRO A 8 7.09 13.34 -15.39
N ILE A 9 6.68 14.60 -15.26
CA ILE A 9 5.52 14.98 -14.44
C ILE A 9 4.27 14.55 -15.19
N GLU A 10 3.34 13.90 -14.48
CA GLU A 10 2.08 13.40 -15.03
C GLU A 10 0.90 14.18 -14.44
N SER A 11 -0.05 14.61 -15.28
CA SER A 11 -1.34 15.13 -14.83
C SER A 11 -2.36 13.98 -14.79
N VAL A 12 -3.06 13.83 -13.67
CA VAL A 12 -4.11 12.80 -13.56
C VAL A 12 -5.29 13.03 -14.51
N TRP A 13 -5.40 14.24 -15.07
CA TRP A 13 -6.43 14.57 -16.06
C TRP A 13 -6.10 14.09 -17.48
N ASP A 14 -4.83 13.68 -17.71
CA ASP A 14 -4.39 13.06 -18.96
C ASP A 14 -4.57 11.52 -18.92
N TYR A 15 -4.94 10.97 -17.76
CA TYR A 15 -5.20 9.54 -17.63
C TYR A 15 -6.53 9.14 -18.25
N PRO A 16 -6.62 7.93 -18.84
CA PRO A 16 -7.81 7.48 -19.54
C PRO A 16 -8.90 6.97 -18.60
N ARG A 17 -10.12 6.90 -19.15
CA ARG A 17 -11.23 6.15 -18.57
C ARG A 17 -11.92 5.39 -19.73
N PRO A 18 -12.02 4.05 -19.71
CA PRO A 18 -11.64 3.13 -18.62
C PRO A 18 -10.15 3.23 -18.21
N PRO A 19 -9.83 2.87 -16.94
CA PRO A 19 -8.48 2.96 -16.43
C PRO A 19 -7.46 2.15 -17.22
N ARG A 20 -6.24 2.67 -17.38
CA ARG A 20 -5.13 1.95 -17.99
C ARG A 20 -4.33 1.20 -16.92
N LEU A 21 -4.06 -0.07 -17.20
CA LEU A 21 -3.14 -0.90 -16.44
C LEU A 21 -1.78 -0.92 -17.15
N GLU A 22 -0.71 -0.66 -16.41
CA GLU A 22 0.66 -0.74 -16.96
C GLU A 22 1.67 -1.20 -15.90
N PRO A 23 2.78 -1.84 -16.31
CA PRO A 23 3.88 -2.15 -15.42
C PRO A 23 4.65 -0.86 -15.06
N THR A 24 5.31 -0.90 -13.88
CA THR A 24 6.27 0.14 -13.49
C THR A 24 7.53 -0.51 -12.91
N SER A 25 8.68 0.11 -13.20
CA SER A 25 9.97 -0.26 -12.61
C SER A 25 10.34 0.59 -11.39
N SER A 26 9.45 1.47 -10.95
CA SER A 26 9.66 2.25 -9.73
C SER A 26 9.92 1.34 -8.53
N HIS A 27 10.91 1.71 -7.72
CA HIS A 27 11.19 1.01 -6.48
C HIS A 27 10.16 1.39 -5.42
N ILE A 28 9.39 0.43 -4.98
CA ILE A 28 8.30 0.63 -4.02
C ILE A 28 8.61 -0.12 -2.73
N ARG A 29 8.53 0.61 -1.60
CA ARG A 29 8.66 0.04 -0.27
C ARG A 29 7.49 0.46 0.60
N ILE A 30 7.00 -0.48 1.42
CA ILE A 30 5.99 -0.23 2.44
C ILE A 30 6.55 -0.69 3.77
N VAL A 31 6.53 0.21 4.76
CA VAL A 31 7.06 -0.06 6.10
C VAL A 31 6.02 0.31 7.14
N HIS A 32 5.86 -0.54 8.15
CA HIS A 32 4.99 -0.31 9.29
C HIS A 32 5.60 -0.89 10.56
N HIS A 33 5.74 -0.08 11.62
CA HIS A 33 6.39 -0.44 12.88
C HIS A 33 7.75 -1.16 12.69
N GLY A 34 8.58 -0.60 11.81
CA GLY A 34 9.91 -1.15 11.50
C GLY A 34 9.91 -2.41 10.64
N VAL A 35 8.73 -2.98 10.34
CA VAL A 35 8.59 -4.15 9.46
C VAL A 35 8.45 -3.71 8.01
N VAL A 36 9.26 -4.28 7.13
CA VAL A 36 9.12 -4.12 5.69
C VAL A 36 8.01 -5.06 5.21
N LEU A 37 6.87 -4.50 4.85
CA LEU A 37 5.71 -5.24 4.33
C LEU A 37 5.82 -5.53 2.85
N ALA A 38 6.50 -4.65 2.11
CA ALA A 38 6.73 -4.77 0.68
C ALA A 38 8.07 -4.14 0.27
N ASP A 39 8.75 -4.75 -0.68
CA ASP A 39 9.94 -4.22 -1.34
C ASP A 39 9.97 -4.77 -2.78
N THR A 40 9.69 -3.93 -3.79
CA THR A 40 9.51 -4.39 -5.17
C THR A 40 9.89 -3.35 -6.21
N THR A 41 10.34 -3.83 -7.38
CA THR A 41 10.48 -3.05 -8.62
C THR A 41 9.60 -3.62 -9.74
N ARG A 42 8.62 -4.46 -9.40
CA ARG A 42 7.77 -5.20 -10.35
C ARG A 42 6.29 -4.92 -10.15
N ALA A 43 5.97 -3.73 -9.63
CA ALA A 43 4.58 -3.36 -9.42
C ALA A 43 3.86 -3.08 -10.74
N LEU A 44 2.55 -3.18 -10.68
CA LEU A 44 1.63 -2.66 -11.68
C LEU A 44 1.01 -1.37 -11.17
N ARG A 45 0.67 -0.44 -12.07
CA ARG A 45 -0.10 0.75 -11.70
C ARG A 45 -1.36 0.89 -12.53
N ILE A 46 -2.41 1.35 -11.89
CA ILE A 46 -3.66 1.76 -12.53
C ILE A 46 -3.69 3.26 -12.61
N LEU A 47 -3.92 3.76 -13.82
CA LEU A 47 -4.04 5.18 -14.14
C LEU A 47 -5.48 5.47 -14.60
N GLU A 48 -6.19 6.28 -13.82
CA GLU A 48 -7.57 6.66 -14.08
C GLU A 48 -7.74 8.17 -13.97
N THR A 49 -8.47 8.77 -14.91
CA THR A 49 -8.80 10.20 -14.92
C THR A 49 -9.16 10.69 -13.53
N SER A 50 -8.58 11.80 -13.09
CA SER A 50 -8.77 12.46 -11.79
C SER A 50 -8.23 11.75 -10.55
N HIS A 51 -7.69 10.53 -10.69
CA HIS A 51 -7.11 9.76 -9.59
C HIS A 51 -5.58 9.73 -9.67
N PRO A 52 -4.87 9.87 -8.54
CA PRO A 52 -3.45 9.51 -8.48
C PRO A 52 -3.27 8.03 -8.81
N PRO A 53 -2.08 7.61 -9.28
CA PRO A 53 -1.81 6.20 -9.56
C PRO A 53 -2.09 5.31 -8.36
N VAL A 54 -2.71 4.15 -8.60
CA VAL A 54 -2.83 3.07 -7.62
C VAL A 54 -1.83 1.99 -7.97
N TYR A 55 -0.96 1.66 -7.03
CA TYR A 55 0.08 0.66 -7.20
C TYR A 55 -0.37 -0.69 -6.67
N TYR A 56 -0.18 -1.73 -7.47
CA TYR A 56 -0.50 -3.12 -7.15
C TYR A 56 0.80 -3.93 -7.12
N LEU A 57 1.09 -4.54 -5.99
CA LEU A 57 2.36 -5.19 -5.71
C LEU A 57 2.20 -6.71 -5.78
N PRO A 58 3.15 -7.43 -6.44
CA PRO A 58 3.05 -8.87 -6.56
C PRO A 58 3.22 -9.56 -5.20
N PRO A 59 2.43 -10.62 -4.90
CA PRO A 59 2.50 -11.32 -3.62
C PRO A 59 3.90 -11.84 -3.25
N ALA A 60 4.71 -12.19 -4.26
CA ALA A 60 6.07 -12.68 -4.05
C ALA A 60 7.03 -11.65 -3.43
N ASP A 61 6.71 -10.36 -3.53
CA ASP A 61 7.51 -9.25 -2.99
C ASP A 61 6.88 -8.65 -1.73
N LEU A 62 5.89 -9.35 -1.15
CA LEU A 62 5.20 -8.98 0.08
C LEU A 62 5.55 -9.93 1.22
N THR A 63 5.64 -9.41 2.44
CA THR A 63 5.77 -10.22 3.65
C THR A 63 4.39 -10.73 4.07
N MET A 64 3.90 -11.73 3.30
CA MET A 64 2.51 -12.23 3.39
C MET A 64 2.13 -12.78 4.78
N GLN A 65 3.10 -13.17 5.62
CA GLN A 65 2.84 -13.64 6.98
C GLN A 65 2.09 -12.61 7.84
N TYR A 66 2.29 -11.32 7.57
CA TYR A 66 1.62 -10.22 8.28
C TYR A 66 0.30 -9.80 7.65
N LEU A 67 -0.10 -10.39 6.55
CA LEU A 67 -1.31 -10.02 5.81
C LEU A 67 -2.38 -11.10 5.98
N LYS A 68 -3.52 -10.72 6.55
CA LYS A 68 -4.65 -11.61 6.78
C LYS A 68 -5.86 -11.13 5.97
N ARG A 69 -6.47 -12.04 5.23
CA ARG A 69 -7.67 -11.72 4.44
C ARG A 69 -8.80 -11.31 5.37
N SER A 70 -9.43 -10.19 5.09
CA SER A 70 -10.67 -9.76 5.77
C SER A 70 -11.84 -10.61 5.26
N LEU A 71 -12.65 -11.11 6.20
CA LEU A 71 -13.87 -11.88 5.89
C LEU A 71 -15.13 -11.02 5.92
N THR A 72 -15.01 -9.77 6.36
CA THR A 72 -16.16 -8.90 6.66
C THR A 72 -16.36 -7.78 5.66
N ARG A 73 -15.36 -7.49 4.82
CA ARG A 73 -15.41 -6.39 3.88
C ARG A 73 -15.15 -6.84 2.45
N SER A 74 -15.99 -6.37 1.55
CA SER A 74 -15.79 -6.44 0.10
C SER A 74 -16.31 -5.15 -0.52
N SER A 75 -15.87 -4.82 -1.72
CA SER A 75 -16.42 -3.75 -2.53
C SER A 75 -16.39 -4.14 -4.01
N PHE A 76 -17.18 -3.46 -4.79
CA PHE A 76 -17.24 -3.70 -6.24
C PHE A 76 -16.72 -2.47 -6.99
N CYS A 77 -15.85 -2.72 -7.95
CA CYS A 77 -15.37 -1.73 -8.91
C CYS A 77 -15.92 -2.11 -10.28
N GLU A 78 -16.60 -1.17 -10.96
CA GLU A 78 -17.21 -1.40 -12.27
C GLU A 78 -16.21 -1.86 -13.34
N PHE A 79 -14.94 -1.47 -13.22
CA PHE A 79 -13.88 -1.84 -14.15
C PHE A 79 -13.17 -3.13 -13.78
N LYS A 80 -12.84 -3.32 -12.49
CA LYS A 80 -11.95 -4.38 -12.02
C LYS A 80 -12.65 -5.58 -11.36
N GLY A 81 -13.91 -5.41 -10.93
CA GLY A 81 -14.70 -6.46 -10.28
C GLY A 81 -14.67 -6.36 -8.75
N ASN A 82 -14.84 -7.51 -8.08
CA ASN A 82 -14.94 -7.58 -6.62
C ASN A 82 -13.56 -7.51 -5.96
N ALA A 83 -13.42 -6.57 -5.03
CA ALA A 83 -12.23 -6.43 -4.19
C ALA A 83 -12.35 -7.24 -2.91
N THR A 84 -11.24 -7.86 -2.52
CA THR A 84 -11.02 -8.49 -1.22
C THR A 84 -10.11 -7.59 -0.40
N TYR A 85 -10.41 -7.38 0.88
CA TYR A 85 -9.60 -6.55 1.77
C TYR A 85 -8.65 -7.39 2.64
N TRP A 86 -7.56 -6.74 3.08
CA TRP A 86 -6.52 -7.37 3.87
C TRP A 86 -6.18 -6.52 5.09
N THR A 87 -6.06 -7.20 6.23
CA THR A 87 -5.67 -6.65 7.52
C THR A 87 -4.20 -6.91 7.75
N ILE A 88 -3.45 -5.93 8.22
CA ILE A 88 -2.08 -6.11 8.69
C ILE A 88 -2.13 -6.55 10.14
N GLU A 89 -1.41 -7.64 10.47
CA GLU A 89 -1.23 -8.15 11.82
C GLU A 89 0.25 -8.38 12.10
N ILE A 90 0.86 -7.54 12.93
CA ILE A 90 2.26 -7.65 13.34
C ILE A 90 2.26 -8.03 14.81
N SER A 91 2.62 -9.27 15.10
CA SER A 91 2.88 -9.72 16.46
C SER A 91 4.35 -9.45 16.80
N PRO A 92 4.65 -8.97 18.01
CA PRO A 92 6.03 -8.85 18.47
C PRO A 92 6.67 -10.24 18.46
N ASP A 93 7.74 -10.39 17.69
CA ASP A 93 8.47 -11.64 17.59
C ASP A 93 9.18 -11.94 18.93
N ARG A 94 8.88 -13.09 19.51
CA ARG A 94 9.60 -13.60 20.69
C ARG A 94 11.02 -14.08 20.38
N SER A 95 11.41 -14.10 19.11
CA SER A 95 12.68 -14.67 18.61
C SER A 95 13.68 -13.61 18.12
N SER A 96 13.45 -12.32 18.35
CA SER A 96 14.45 -11.31 18.00
C SER A 96 15.59 -11.30 19.04
N PRO A 97 16.85 -11.62 18.68
CA PRO A 97 17.97 -11.74 19.63
C PRO A 97 18.60 -10.39 20.00
N SER A 98 17.85 -9.29 20.07
CA SER A 98 18.36 -7.98 20.48
C SER A 98 17.74 -7.48 21.79
N ALA A 99 17.57 -8.38 22.77
CA ALA A 99 17.47 -7.96 24.17
C ALA A 99 18.91 -7.93 24.73
N PRO A 100 19.37 -6.82 25.31
CA PRO A 100 20.65 -6.83 26.05
C PRO A 100 20.56 -7.83 27.18
N PRO A 101 21.70 -8.51 27.56
CA PRO A 101 21.69 -9.43 28.69
C PRO A 101 21.28 -8.68 29.94
N ALA A 102 20.36 -9.25 30.69
CA ALA A 102 19.97 -8.77 32.00
C ALA A 102 21.17 -8.88 32.91
N ALA A 103 21.83 -7.76 33.18
CA ALA A 103 22.74 -7.60 34.31
C ALA A 103 21.93 -6.93 35.43
N ASP A 104 21.78 -7.67 36.51
CA ASP A 104 21.50 -7.25 37.88
C ASP A 104 20.65 -6.00 38.09
N LEU A 105 19.37 -6.20 38.44
CA LEU A 105 18.66 -5.22 39.26
C LEU A 105 17.57 -5.88 40.09
N GLU A 106 17.63 -5.52 41.38
CA GLU A 106 16.79 -5.91 42.49
C GLU A 106 15.27 -5.75 42.23
N SER A 107 14.55 -6.65 42.84
CA SER A 107 13.14 -6.61 43.25
C SER A 107 12.36 -5.31 42.99
N GLY A 108 11.79 -5.19 41.79
CA GLY A 108 10.69 -4.33 41.47
C GLY A 108 9.78 -5.08 40.52
N THR A 109 8.49 -5.16 40.83
CA THR A 109 7.46 -5.84 40.01
C THR A 109 7.44 -5.24 38.62
N LEU A 110 8.26 -5.75 37.71
CA LEU A 110 8.25 -5.39 36.31
C LEU A 110 7.13 -6.19 35.66
N THR A 111 6.03 -5.52 35.39
CA THR A 111 5.04 -5.99 34.45
C THR A 111 5.77 -6.19 33.12
N PRO A 112 5.79 -7.40 32.53
CA PRO A 112 6.43 -7.60 31.24
C PRO A 112 5.78 -6.65 30.22
N PRO A 113 6.56 -6.07 29.29
CA PRO A 113 5.98 -5.21 28.26
C PRO A 113 4.86 -5.99 27.57
N SER A 114 3.66 -5.40 27.56
CA SER A 114 2.51 -6.00 26.92
C SER A 114 2.84 -6.18 25.44
N LEU A 115 3.05 -7.42 25.03
CA LEU A 115 3.29 -7.79 23.63
C LEU A 115 1.99 -7.65 22.85
N THR A 116 1.59 -6.39 22.63
CA THR A 116 0.34 -6.10 21.90
C THR A 116 0.55 -6.33 20.41
N THR A 117 -0.24 -7.21 19.81
CA THR A 117 -0.30 -7.37 18.36
C THR A 117 -0.83 -6.08 17.73
N ILE A 118 -0.08 -5.53 16.80
CA ILE A 118 -0.50 -4.38 16.00
C ILE A 118 -1.42 -4.91 14.91
N ARG A 119 -2.65 -4.37 14.87
CA ARG A 119 -3.65 -4.77 13.90
C ARG A 119 -4.23 -3.56 13.20
N ILE A 120 -4.13 -3.54 11.86
CA ILE A 120 -4.69 -2.49 11.01
C ILE A 120 -5.66 -3.13 10.04
N ALA A 121 -6.94 -2.95 10.33
CA ALA A 121 -8.02 -3.52 9.53
C ALA A 121 -8.06 -2.87 8.14
N ASP A 122 -8.29 -3.71 7.12
CA ASP A 122 -8.54 -3.30 5.73
C ASP A 122 -7.48 -2.32 5.18
N ALA A 123 -6.22 -2.53 5.55
CA ALA A 123 -5.10 -1.68 5.14
C ALA A 123 -4.71 -1.85 3.66
N ALA A 124 -5.11 -2.96 3.05
CA ALA A 124 -4.85 -3.27 1.66
C ALA A 124 -6.04 -3.95 1.00
N TRP A 125 -6.03 -4.04 -0.32
CA TRP A 125 -7.02 -4.78 -1.09
C TRP A 125 -6.40 -5.45 -2.30
N SER A 126 -7.09 -6.45 -2.86
CA SER A 126 -6.72 -7.17 -4.07
C SER A 126 -7.94 -7.61 -4.85
N TYR A 127 -7.73 -8.08 -6.07
CA TYR A 127 -8.76 -8.69 -6.93
C TYR A 127 -8.35 -10.14 -7.19
N ALA A 128 -9.06 -11.11 -6.62
CA ALA A 128 -8.82 -12.53 -6.86
C ALA A 128 -9.30 -12.96 -8.27
N GLN A 129 -10.35 -12.33 -8.75
CA GLN A 129 -10.93 -12.58 -10.07
C GLN A 129 -11.19 -11.23 -10.77
N PRO A 130 -10.14 -10.53 -11.20
CA PRO A 130 -10.31 -9.28 -11.91
C PRO A 130 -10.97 -9.51 -13.28
N SER A 131 -11.69 -8.51 -13.77
CA SER A 131 -12.24 -8.54 -15.12
C SER A 131 -11.14 -8.70 -16.18
N PRO A 132 -11.45 -9.26 -17.38
CA PRO A 132 -10.45 -9.63 -18.38
C PRO A 132 -9.42 -8.55 -18.73
N PRO A 133 -9.77 -7.25 -18.90
CA PRO A 133 -8.78 -6.22 -19.21
C PRO A 133 -7.74 -6.00 -18.08
N TYR A 134 -8.06 -6.41 -16.85
CA TYR A 134 -7.24 -6.25 -15.66
C TYR A 134 -6.73 -7.58 -15.10
N ALA A 135 -6.74 -8.65 -15.90
CA ALA A 135 -6.37 -10.00 -15.46
C ALA A 135 -4.98 -10.07 -14.79
N ALA A 136 -4.04 -9.21 -15.21
CA ALA A 136 -2.71 -9.15 -14.61
C ALA A 136 -2.71 -8.67 -13.14
N LEU A 137 -3.78 -8.02 -12.65
CA LEU A 137 -3.92 -7.63 -11.25
C LEU A 137 -4.22 -8.80 -10.31
N ARG A 138 -4.49 -10.00 -10.84
CA ARG A 138 -4.85 -11.14 -10.00
C ARG A 138 -3.89 -11.28 -8.83
N ASP A 139 -4.45 -11.30 -7.63
CA ASP A 139 -3.77 -11.47 -6.34
C ASP A 139 -2.70 -10.40 -5.98
N HIS A 140 -2.47 -9.40 -6.84
CA HIS A 140 -1.63 -8.26 -6.47
C HIS A 140 -2.36 -7.41 -5.43
N LEU A 141 -1.61 -6.92 -4.44
CA LEU A 141 -2.15 -6.10 -3.36
C LEU A 141 -1.83 -4.62 -3.57
N ALA A 142 -2.84 -3.79 -3.36
CA ALA A 142 -2.69 -2.34 -3.24
C ALA A 142 -2.92 -1.94 -1.77
N PHE A 143 -2.25 -0.87 -1.32
CA PHE A 143 -2.27 -0.43 0.08
C PHE A 143 -2.78 0.99 0.20
N TYR A 144 -3.56 1.25 1.26
CA TYR A 144 -3.93 2.61 1.66
C TYR A 144 -2.75 3.27 2.38
N ALA A 145 -2.16 4.31 1.76
CA ALA A 145 -1.00 4.99 2.33
C ALA A 145 -1.29 5.69 3.67
N ASN A 146 -2.55 6.05 3.93
CA ASN A 146 -2.98 6.63 5.21
C ASN A 146 -3.19 5.60 6.32
N ARG A 147 -3.00 4.30 6.05
CA ARG A 147 -3.18 3.22 7.03
C ARG A 147 -1.86 2.56 7.43
N VAL A 148 -0.78 2.91 6.79
CA VAL A 148 0.58 2.44 7.12
C VAL A 148 1.48 3.63 7.40
N GLU A 149 2.59 3.39 8.08
CA GLU A 149 3.50 4.50 8.44
C GLU A 149 4.17 5.10 7.21
N LYS A 150 4.61 4.24 6.28
CA LYS A 150 5.40 4.69 5.13
C LYS A 150 5.06 3.89 3.89
N CYS A 151 4.62 4.59 2.85
CA CYS A 151 4.67 4.13 1.47
C CYS A 151 5.69 5.01 0.74
N ILE A 152 6.62 4.39 0.04
CA ILE A 152 7.77 5.07 -0.59
C ILE A 152 7.83 4.64 -2.05
N VAL A 153 7.95 5.59 -2.95
CA VAL A 153 8.16 5.37 -4.39
C VAL A 153 9.44 6.09 -4.80
N ASP A 154 10.42 5.36 -5.30
CA ASP A 154 11.73 5.88 -5.74
C ASP A 154 12.42 6.77 -4.69
N GLY A 155 12.30 6.39 -3.41
CA GLY A 155 12.86 7.11 -2.28
C GLY A 155 11.99 8.26 -1.74
N GLU A 156 10.89 8.61 -2.41
CA GLU A 156 9.96 9.65 -1.98
C GLU A 156 8.82 9.07 -1.15
N HIS A 157 8.50 9.68 0.00
CA HIS A 157 7.30 9.38 0.77
C HIS A 157 6.07 9.87 0.02
N VAL A 158 5.13 8.98 -0.25
CA VAL A 158 3.89 9.33 -0.93
C VAL A 158 2.91 10.03 0.02
N GLN A 159 2.05 10.86 -0.57
CA GLN A 159 0.86 11.36 0.09
C GLN A 159 -0.35 10.53 -0.33
N PRO A 160 -1.25 10.18 0.60
CA PRO A 160 -2.47 9.46 0.26
C PRO A 160 -3.40 10.35 -0.55
N GLN A 161 -4.15 9.74 -1.47
CA GLN A 161 -5.27 10.40 -2.13
C GLN A 161 -6.27 10.90 -1.07
N PRO A 162 -6.79 12.13 -1.19
CA PRO A 162 -7.78 12.65 -0.25
C PRO A 162 -9.04 11.79 -0.17
N GLY A 163 -9.67 11.75 1.01
CA GLY A 163 -10.85 10.94 1.31
C GLY A 163 -10.49 9.53 1.78
N ASP A 164 -11.50 8.77 2.21
CA ASP A 164 -11.29 7.46 2.88
C ASP A 164 -11.55 6.26 1.97
N PHE A 165 -11.97 6.50 0.73
CA PHE A 165 -12.40 5.43 -0.17
C PHE A 165 -11.35 5.02 -1.20
N TYR A 166 -10.67 5.99 -1.79
CA TYR A 166 -9.69 5.75 -2.85
C TYR A 166 -8.28 5.60 -2.26
N GLY A 167 -7.45 4.78 -2.90
CA GLY A 167 -6.11 4.45 -2.40
C GLY A 167 -4.98 4.85 -3.34
N GLY A 168 -5.16 5.88 -4.15
CA GLY A 168 -4.10 6.41 -5.00
C GLY A 168 -2.97 7.07 -4.21
N TRP A 169 -1.76 7.06 -4.76
CA TRP A 169 -0.56 7.61 -4.14
C TRP A 169 -0.06 8.82 -4.91
N ILE A 170 0.14 9.93 -4.21
CA ILE A 170 0.61 11.19 -4.77
C ILE A 170 2.10 11.33 -4.45
N THR A 171 2.90 11.57 -5.49
CA THR A 171 4.31 11.95 -5.41
C THR A 171 4.49 13.33 -6.02
N SER A 172 5.69 13.91 -5.91
CA SER A 172 6.06 15.19 -6.53
C SER A 172 5.90 15.18 -8.07
N ARG A 173 5.77 13.99 -8.66
CA ARG A 173 5.59 13.78 -10.11
C ARG A 173 4.14 13.74 -10.57
N ILE A 174 3.20 13.72 -9.65
CA ILE A 174 1.77 13.56 -9.96
C ILE A 174 1.04 14.85 -9.62
N THR A 175 0.39 15.45 -10.62
CA THR A 175 -0.35 16.70 -10.45
C THR A 175 -1.85 16.50 -10.56
N GLY A 176 -2.59 17.22 -9.70
CA GLY A 176 -4.06 17.22 -9.62
C GLY A 176 -4.73 18.29 -10.49
N PRO A 177 -5.93 18.70 -10.06
CA PRO A 177 -6.60 18.36 -8.81
C PRO A 177 -7.06 16.90 -8.74
N PHE A 178 -7.13 16.35 -7.51
CA PHE A 178 -7.42 14.93 -7.27
C PHE A 178 -8.85 14.72 -6.79
N LYS A 179 -9.51 13.69 -7.30
CA LYS A 179 -10.79 13.19 -6.79
C LYS A 179 -10.60 12.68 -5.35
N GLY A 180 -11.60 12.91 -4.49
CA GLY A 180 -11.63 12.48 -3.09
C GLY A 180 -12.30 13.50 -2.17
N PRO A 181 -11.97 14.80 -2.24
CA PRO A 181 -12.64 15.81 -1.43
C PRO A 181 -14.15 15.90 -1.68
N PRO A 182 -14.94 16.45 -0.75
CA PRO A 182 -16.35 16.74 -0.99
C PRO A 182 -16.57 17.55 -2.28
N GLY A 183 -17.59 17.17 -3.05
CA GLY A 183 -17.91 17.82 -4.33
C GLY A 183 -17.23 17.20 -5.55
N THR A 184 -16.28 16.27 -5.39
CA THR A 184 -15.54 15.65 -6.51
C THR A 184 -16.10 14.30 -6.96
N ARG A 185 -17.24 13.87 -6.45
CA ARG A 185 -17.82 12.54 -6.77
C ARG A 185 -18.08 12.33 -8.26
N GLY A 186 -18.39 13.39 -8.99
CA GLY A 186 -18.66 13.35 -10.42
C GLY A 186 -17.43 13.46 -11.33
N TRP A 187 -16.25 13.55 -10.77
CA TRP A 187 -15.00 13.68 -11.53
C TRP A 187 -14.59 12.36 -12.20
#